data_8a0e5e80955cb07609b1ae26a3b9ffef
#
_entry.id   8a0e5e80955cb07609b1ae26a3b9ffef
#
_cell.length_a   1.000
_cell.length_b   1.000
_cell.length_c   1.000
_cell.angle_alpha   90.00
_cell.angle_beta   90.00
_cell.angle_gamma   90.00
#
_symmetry.space_group_name_H-M   'P 1'
#
loop_
_entity.id
_entity.type
_entity.pdbx_description
1 polymer ?
#
loop_
_entity_poly.entity_id
_entity_poly.type
_entity_poly.pdbx_seq_one_letter_code
_entity_poly.pdbx_strand_id
1 'polypeptide(L)'
;MRSKKKYLIDGRFLNSMTTGIDRYAYQLLACLDKICKGSDIAILVPANAKEIPAYKNIRVIVKKRTRFWTQLVFGPYARLHGRIPVNLCNEASVLAPKGIVCLHDVCYAESEKMYPFLTEFPKEERDWFLKIYQRICKKADRLVTVSEFSKQRIHALLGVPDEKIAVIGNGWQHFNGVTPDMRIFEQYPQLKRKKYFFTLTSVNRNKNLDWVLKAAENNPQVQFAAA
;
A
#
# COMPACT_ATOMS: atom_id res chain seq x y z
N MET A 1 -8.13 28.14 -22.58
CA MET A 1 -7.63 26.76 -22.45
C MET A 1 -7.41 26.44 -20.94
N ARG A 2 -8.08 25.41 -20.37
CA ARG A 2 -7.77 24.96 -19.00
C ARG A 2 -6.35 24.44 -18.98
N SER A 3 -5.50 24.97 -18.12
CA SER A 3 -4.14 24.45 -17.89
C SER A 3 -4.22 22.96 -17.57
N LYS A 4 -3.45 22.14 -18.28
CA LYS A 4 -3.39 20.69 -18.06
C LYS A 4 -2.86 20.43 -16.66
N LYS A 5 -3.63 19.71 -15.83
CA LYS A 5 -3.20 19.34 -14.49
C LYS A 5 -1.93 18.49 -14.54
N LYS A 6 -0.97 18.82 -13.68
CA LYS A 6 0.34 18.15 -13.59
C LYS A 6 0.38 17.32 -12.33
N TYR A 7 0.54 16.01 -12.42
CA TYR A 7 0.60 15.11 -11.27
C TYR A 7 2.03 14.66 -11.00
N LEU A 8 2.36 14.46 -9.73
CA LEU A 8 3.64 13.89 -9.30
C LEU A 8 3.37 12.76 -8.31
N ILE A 9 3.80 11.56 -8.66
CA ILE A 9 3.65 10.36 -7.83
C ILE A 9 4.91 10.17 -6.99
N ASP A 10 4.75 9.86 -5.69
CA ASP A 10 5.85 9.47 -4.83
C ASP A 10 6.28 8.04 -5.12
N GLY A 11 7.46 7.87 -5.73
CA GLY A 11 8.03 6.59 -6.12
C GLY A 11 8.83 5.88 -5.03
N ARG A 12 8.72 6.29 -3.76
CA ARG A 12 9.48 5.70 -2.65
C ARG A 12 9.25 4.19 -2.50
N PHE A 13 8.05 3.70 -2.82
CA PHE A 13 7.72 2.27 -2.73
C PHE A 13 8.59 1.37 -3.63
N LEU A 14 9.21 1.91 -4.69
CA LEU A 14 10.13 1.16 -5.56
C LEU A 14 11.43 0.75 -4.86
N ASN A 15 11.70 1.27 -3.66
CA ASN A 15 12.88 0.86 -2.87
C ASN A 15 12.72 -0.51 -2.19
N SER A 16 11.52 -0.80 -1.70
CA SER A 16 11.27 -2.00 -0.89
C SER A 16 10.54 -3.08 -1.67
N MET A 17 9.42 -2.77 -2.26
CA MET A 17 8.50 -3.68 -2.97
C MET A 17 8.19 -4.97 -2.18
N THR A 18 8.17 -4.87 -0.84
CA THR A 18 8.06 -6.01 0.05
C THR A 18 6.67 -6.19 0.64
N THR A 19 5.84 -5.14 0.60
CA THR A 19 4.52 -5.15 1.23
C THR A 19 3.39 -5.20 0.19
N GLY A 20 2.18 -5.57 0.65
CA GLY A 20 0.97 -5.49 -0.18
C GLY A 20 0.67 -4.06 -0.65
N ILE A 21 1.02 -3.06 0.16
CA ILE A 21 0.88 -1.63 -0.17
C ILE A 21 1.80 -1.24 -1.32
N ASP A 22 3.06 -1.67 -1.29
CA ASP A 22 4.01 -1.41 -2.38
C ASP A 22 3.56 -2.10 -3.67
N ARG A 23 3.07 -3.33 -3.59
CA ARG A 23 2.53 -4.07 -4.73
C ARG A 23 1.31 -3.39 -5.33
N TYR A 24 0.38 -2.90 -4.49
CA TYR A 24 -0.75 -2.12 -4.94
C TYR A 24 -0.30 -0.90 -5.75
N ALA A 25 0.63 -0.11 -5.20
CA ALA A 25 1.15 1.08 -5.86
C ALA A 25 1.80 0.73 -7.21
N TYR A 26 2.60 -0.34 -7.25
CA TYR A 26 3.26 -0.82 -8.46
C TYR A 26 2.25 -1.21 -9.55
N GLN A 27 1.25 -2.04 -9.21
CA GLN A 27 0.25 -2.50 -10.15
C GLN A 27 -0.68 -1.37 -10.62
N LEU A 28 -1.04 -0.46 -9.71
CA LEU A 28 -1.84 0.71 -10.08
C LEU A 28 -1.11 1.60 -11.10
N LEU A 29 0.19 1.80 -10.92
CA LEU A 29 1.00 2.57 -11.88
C LEU A 29 1.12 1.87 -13.22
N ALA A 30 1.29 0.56 -13.25
CA ALA A 30 1.33 -0.21 -14.49
C ALA A 30 0.00 -0.09 -15.29
N CYS A 31 -1.14 -0.05 -14.59
CA CYS A 31 -2.44 0.21 -15.21
C CYS A 31 -2.57 1.68 -15.65
N LEU A 32 -2.16 2.61 -14.79
CA LEU A 32 -2.24 4.04 -15.07
C LEU A 32 -1.42 4.41 -16.31
N ASP A 33 -0.23 3.84 -16.47
CA ASP A 33 0.63 4.08 -17.63
C ASP A 33 -0.05 3.71 -18.97
N LYS A 34 -0.92 2.68 -18.95
CA LYS A 34 -1.67 2.26 -20.14
C LYS A 34 -2.76 3.27 -20.55
N ILE A 35 -3.40 3.92 -19.56
CA ILE A 35 -4.58 4.76 -19.77
C ILE A 35 -4.29 6.27 -19.77
N CYS A 36 -3.14 6.71 -19.23
CA CYS A 36 -2.85 8.14 -19.01
C CYS A 36 -2.24 8.85 -20.24
N LYS A 37 -2.42 8.31 -21.45
CA LYS A 37 -1.90 8.91 -22.70
C LYS A 37 -2.19 10.40 -22.77
N GLY A 38 -1.16 11.18 -23.08
CA GLY A 38 -1.29 12.63 -23.20
C GLY A 38 -1.52 13.37 -21.87
N SER A 39 -1.47 12.73 -20.71
CA SER A 39 -1.51 13.36 -19.40
C SER A 39 -0.12 13.87 -18.98
N ASP A 40 -0.05 14.88 -18.09
CA ASP A 40 1.23 15.30 -17.50
C ASP A 40 1.39 14.63 -16.14
N ILE A 41 1.80 13.36 -16.17
CA ILE A 41 2.06 12.55 -14.98
C ILE A 41 3.55 12.25 -14.93
N ALA A 42 4.16 12.48 -13.75
CA ALA A 42 5.51 12.07 -13.47
C ALA A 42 5.57 11.26 -12.17
N ILE A 43 6.56 10.39 -12.06
CA ILE A 43 6.93 9.73 -10.82
C ILE A 43 8.30 10.23 -10.37
N LEU A 44 8.43 10.63 -9.12
CA LEU A 44 9.69 11.01 -8.50
C LEU A 44 10.27 9.81 -7.76
N VAL A 45 11.42 9.32 -8.22
CA VAL A 45 12.01 8.05 -7.76
C VAL A 45 13.34 8.32 -7.04
N PRO A 46 13.56 7.69 -5.88
CA PRO A 46 14.88 7.72 -5.23
C PRO A 46 15.91 6.97 -6.06
N ALA A 47 17.13 7.52 -6.15
CA ALA A 47 18.22 6.95 -6.98
C ALA A 47 18.65 5.52 -6.59
N ASN A 48 18.29 5.06 -5.40
CA ASN A 48 18.55 3.70 -4.93
C ASN A 48 17.32 2.76 -5.06
N ALA A 49 16.35 3.10 -5.89
CA ALA A 49 15.25 2.18 -6.20
C ALA A 49 15.81 0.88 -6.78
N LYS A 50 15.27 -0.26 -6.30
CA LYS A 50 15.72 -1.59 -6.73
C LYS A 50 15.45 -1.84 -8.20
N GLU A 51 14.29 -1.36 -8.66
CA GLU A 51 13.86 -1.48 -10.05
C GLU A 51 13.01 -0.25 -10.39
N ILE A 52 13.26 0.33 -11.54
CA ILE A 52 12.46 1.43 -12.08
C ILE A 52 11.81 0.93 -13.37
N PRO A 53 10.47 0.70 -13.36
CA PRO A 53 9.80 0.23 -14.56
C PRO A 53 9.93 1.19 -15.75
N ALA A 54 10.02 0.63 -16.95
CA ALA A 54 10.01 1.39 -18.18
C ALA A 54 8.58 1.82 -18.54
N TYR A 55 8.14 2.95 -18.00
CA TYR A 55 6.83 3.54 -18.33
C TYR A 55 6.85 4.19 -19.70
N LYS A 56 5.74 4.08 -20.44
CA LYS A 56 5.56 4.69 -21.79
C LYS A 56 4.98 6.10 -21.71
N ASN A 57 4.09 6.36 -20.76
CA ASN A 57 3.31 7.59 -20.64
C ASN A 57 3.58 8.35 -19.33
N ILE A 58 4.23 7.74 -18.34
CA ILE A 58 4.59 8.35 -17.08
C ILE A 58 6.06 8.75 -17.12
N ARG A 59 6.36 10.04 -16.94
CA ARG A 59 7.74 10.52 -16.91
C ARG A 59 8.44 10.16 -15.60
N VAL A 60 9.57 9.46 -15.68
CA VAL A 60 10.41 9.13 -14.52
C VAL A 60 11.38 10.29 -14.25
N ILE A 61 11.47 10.70 -12.98
CA ILE A 61 12.39 11.71 -12.48
C ILE A 61 13.14 11.10 -11.31
N VAL A 62 14.46 10.95 -11.45
CA VAL A 62 15.30 10.37 -10.39
C VAL A 62 15.97 11.48 -9.57
N LYS A 63 15.96 11.33 -8.24
CA LYS A 63 16.63 12.24 -7.29
C LYS A 63 17.39 11.46 -6.24
N LYS A 64 18.44 12.10 -5.67
CA LYS A 64 19.21 11.51 -4.56
C LYS A 64 18.28 11.18 -3.38
N ARG A 65 18.41 9.97 -2.84
CA ARG A 65 17.66 9.55 -1.65
C ARG A 65 18.11 10.31 -0.41
N THR A 66 17.14 10.65 0.46
CA THR A 66 17.36 11.15 1.83
C THR A 66 16.57 10.31 2.83
N ARG A 67 16.94 10.36 4.13
CA ARG A 67 16.22 9.67 5.20
C ARG A 67 14.74 10.07 5.27
N PHE A 68 14.43 11.34 5.02
CA PHE A 68 13.07 11.89 5.06
C PHE A 68 12.58 12.24 3.65
N TRP A 69 12.68 11.29 2.72
CA TRP A 69 12.39 11.47 1.30
C TRP A 69 11.09 12.21 1.01
N THR A 70 9.96 11.71 1.52
CA THR A 70 8.63 12.30 1.24
C THR A 70 8.52 13.74 1.75
N GLN A 71 9.17 14.06 2.87
CA GLN A 71 9.14 15.39 3.45
C GLN A 71 10.14 16.35 2.78
N LEU A 72 11.39 15.94 2.60
CA LEU A 72 12.48 16.83 2.21
C LEU A 72 12.77 16.86 0.70
N VAL A 73 12.30 15.84 -0.04
CA VAL A 73 12.53 15.78 -1.50
C VAL A 73 11.21 15.86 -2.25
N PHE A 74 10.31 14.89 -2.03
CA PHE A 74 9.07 14.79 -2.80
C PHE A 74 8.15 16.01 -2.59
N GLY A 75 7.87 16.38 -1.35
CA GLY A 75 6.97 17.49 -1.03
C GLY A 75 7.44 18.86 -1.57
N PRO A 76 8.68 19.28 -1.29
CA PRO A 76 9.25 20.50 -1.88
C PRO A 76 9.27 20.46 -3.40
N TYR A 77 9.65 19.33 -4.01
CA TYR A 77 9.66 19.20 -5.46
C TYR A 77 8.25 19.41 -6.06
N ALA A 78 7.23 18.78 -5.49
CA ALA A 78 5.84 18.96 -5.94
C ALA A 78 5.42 20.45 -5.87
N ARG A 79 5.74 21.12 -4.77
CA ARG A 79 5.43 22.55 -4.55
C ARG A 79 6.15 23.45 -5.56
N LEU A 80 7.47 23.31 -5.69
CA LEU A 80 8.30 24.14 -6.56
C LEU A 80 7.94 24.02 -8.04
N HIS A 81 7.44 22.85 -8.46
CA HIS A 81 7.09 22.59 -9.86
C HIS A 81 5.58 22.67 -10.14
N GLY A 82 4.78 23.20 -9.20
CA GLY A 82 3.34 23.35 -9.36
C GLY A 82 2.62 22.03 -9.66
N ARG A 83 3.07 20.92 -9.06
CA ARG A 83 2.49 19.59 -9.29
C ARG A 83 1.55 19.17 -8.17
N ILE A 84 0.48 18.47 -8.53
CA ILE A 84 -0.43 17.84 -7.59
C ILE A 84 0.23 16.55 -7.10
N PRO A 85 0.55 16.43 -5.80
CA PRO A 85 1.17 15.23 -5.26
C PRO A 85 0.20 14.07 -5.23
N VAL A 86 0.71 12.86 -5.51
CA VAL A 86 -0.01 11.59 -5.42
C VAL A 86 0.82 10.65 -4.55
N ASN A 87 0.33 10.32 -3.37
CA ASN A 87 0.96 9.40 -2.44
C ASN A 87 0.14 8.12 -2.35
N LEU A 88 0.74 6.96 -2.64
CA LEU A 88 0.03 5.68 -2.73
C LEU A 88 0.24 4.76 -1.51
N CYS A 89 1.08 5.13 -0.55
CA CYS A 89 1.56 4.26 0.53
C CYS A 89 1.39 4.87 1.92
N ASN A 90 0.15 5.19 2.33
CA ASN A 90 -0.19 5.66 3.69
C ASN A 90 0.68 6.81 4.20
N GLU A 91 1.09 7.72 3.33
CA GLU A 91 1.95 8.85 3.70
C GLU A 91 1.53 10.14 2.99
N ALA A 92 1.78 11.27 3.62
CA ALA A 92 1.63 12.59 2.99
C ALA A 92 2.72 13.54 3.48
N SER A 93 3.24 14.37 2.58
CA SER A 93 4.20 15.42 2.95
C SER A 93 3.50 16.65 3.51
N VAL A 94 3.99 17.16 4.63
CA VAL A 94 3.51 18.47 5.16
C VAL A 94 3.96 19.63 4.29
N LEU A 95 5.07 19.48 3.57
CA LEU A 95 5.67 20.49 2.70
C LEU A 95 5.07 20.50 1.28
N ALA A 96 4.34 19.45 0.90
CA ALA A 96 3.64 19.40 -0.37
C ALA A 96 2.36 20.28 -0.37
N PRO A 97 1.86 20.71 -1.53
CA PRO A 97 0.47 21.15 -1.66
C PRO A 97 -0.49 20.01 -1.32
N LYS A 98 -1.79 20.31 -1.22
CA LYS A 98 -2.81 19.27 -1.13
C LYS A 98 -2.87 18.45 -2.42
N GLY A 99 -3.27 17.19 -2.31
CA GLY A 99 -3.31 16.29 -3.46
C GLY A 99 -4.09 15.00 -3.21
N ILE A 100 -3.71 13.95 -3.90
CA ILE A 100 -4.33 12.64 -3.80
C ILE A 100 -3.50 11.76 -2.87
N VAL A 101 -4.13 11.17 -1.86
CA VAL A 101 -3.45 10.27 -0.93
C VAL A 101 -4.22 8.97 -0.82
N CYS A 102 -3.53 7.85 -0.98
CA CYS A 102 -4.08 6.53 -0.68
C CYS A 102 -3.88 6.21 0.79
N LEU A 103 -4.98 5.90 1.48
CA LEU A 103 -5.01 5.42 2.85
C LEU A 103 -5.68 4.04 2.83
N HIS A 104 -4.89 2.98 2.97
CA HIS A 104 -5.34 1.61 2.78
C HIS A 104 -6.26 1.14 3.90
N ASP A 105 -5.93 1.47 5.13
CA ASP A 105 -6.70 1.15 6.32
C ASP A 105 -6.46 2.18 7.44
N VAL A 106 -7.22 2.04 8.50
CA VAL A 106 -7.14 2.87 9.71
C VAL A 106 -7.13 2.00 10.98
N CYS A 107 -6.55 0.81 10.92
CA CYS A 107 -6.61 -0.17 11.99
C CYS A 107 -6.10 0.38 13.33
N TYR A 108 -5.08 1.23 13.36
CA TYR A 108 -4.58 1.85 14.59
C TYR A 108 -5.52 2.90 15.20
N ALA A 109 -6.55 3.35 14.47
CA ALA A 109 -7.60 4.21 14.99
C ALA A 109 -8.80 3.42 15.54
N GLU A 110 -8.82 2.11 15.33
CA GLU A 110 -9.89 1.24 15.79
C GLU A 110 -9.83 0.96 17.30
N SER A 111 -10.94 0.44 17.81
CA SER A 111 -11.00 -0.03 19.19
C SER A 111 -10.28 -1.36 19.37
N GLU A 112 -9.74 -1.59 20.57
CA GLU A 112 -9.14 -2.87 20.95
C GLU A 112 -10.14 -4.03 20.94
N LYS A 113 -11.43 -3.73 21.14
CA LYS A 113 -12.50 -4.73 21.02
C LYS A 113 -12.61 -5.25 19.58
N MET A 114 -12.41 -4.40 18.56
CA MET A 114 -12.46 -4.79 17.16
C MET A 114 -11.16 -5.44 16.70
N TYR A 115 -10.04 -4.93 17.22
CA TYR A 115 -8.69 -5.43 16.92
C TYR A 115 -7.90 -5.68 18.19
N PRO A 116 -8.05 -6.85 18.82
CA PRO A 116 -7.40 -7.17 20.10
C PRO A 116 -5.87 -7.04 20.07
N PHE A 117 -5.24 -7.26 18.92
CA PHE A 117 -3.79 -7.09 18.78
C PHE A 117 -3.30 -5.68 19.10
N LEU A 118 -4.19 -4.67 19.08
CA LEU A 118 -3.84 -3.29 19.43
C LEU A 118 -3.45 -3.12 20.90
N THR A 119 -3.87 -4.00 21.79
CA THR A 119 -3.48 -3.98 23.22
C THR A 119 -1.98 -4.19 23.43
N GLU A 120 -1.32 -4.79 22.42
CA GLU A 120 0.08 -5.14 22.48
C GLU A 120 1.00 -4.07 21.89
N PHE A 121 0.41 -3.05 21.25
CA PHE A 121 1.16 -1.91 20.73
C PHE A 121 1.36 -0.86 21.81
N PRO A 122 2.59 -0.34 21.99
CA PRO A 122 2.84 0.80 22.84
C PRO A 122 1.94 1.98 22.46
N LYS A 123 1.43 2.68 23.46
CA LYS A 123 0.56 3.84 23.23
C LYS A 123 1.20 4.88 22.32
N GLU A 124 2.50 5.11 22.48
CA GLU A 124 3.29 6.06 21.69
C GLU A 124 3.31 5.70 20.21
N GLU A 125 3.35 4.41 19.89
CA GLU A 125 3.32 3.92 18.52
C GLU A 125 1.94 4.13 17.90
N ARG A 126 0.87 3.81 18.62
CA ARG A 126 -0.51 4.09 18.17
C ARG A 126 -0.71 5.60 17.96
N ASP A 127 -0.29 6.43 18.87
CA ASP A 127 -0.38 7.90 18.79
C ASP A 127 0.39 8.42 17.55
N TRP A 128 1.51 7.79 17.22
CA TRP A 128 2.27 8.13 16.02
C TRP A 128 1.48 7.82 14.74
N PHE A 129 0.84 6.66 14.64
CA PHE A 129 -0.02 6.32 13.50
C PHE A 129 -1.24 7.26 13.41
N LEU A 130 -1.87 7.60 14.52
CA LEU A 130 -2.97 8.57 14.54
C LEU A 130 -2.55 9.93 14.00
N LYS A 131 -1.36 10.41 14.37
CA LYS A 131 -0.80 11.66 13.82
C LYS A 131 -0.56 11.56 12.29
N ILE A 132 -0.15 10.40 11.80
CA ILE A 132 -0.02 10.15 10.35
C ILE A 132 -1.39 10.24 9.68
N TYR A 133 -2.42 9.56 10.19
CA TYR A 133 -3.77 9.61 9.63
C TYR A 133 -4.33 11.02 9.59
N GLN A 134 -4.21 11.77 10.69
CA GLN A 134 -4.62 13.17 10.74
C GLN A 134 -3.89 14.04 9.69
N ARG A 135 -2.58 13.81 9.51
CA ARG A 135 -1.79 14.49 8.48
C ARG A 135 -2.30 14.17 7.08
N ILE A 136 -2.56 12.89 6.80
CA ILE A 136 -3.11 12.44 5.52
C ILE A 136 -4.43 13.12 5.24
N CYS A 137 -5.38 13.10 6.18
CA CYS A 137 -6.69 13.73 6.04
C CYS A 137 -6.59 15.25 5.79
N LYS A 138 -5.66 15.92 6.48
CA LYS A 138 -5.40 17.37 6.31
C LYS A 138 -4.79 17.70 4.94
N LYS A 139 -3.96 16.79 4.38
CA LYS A 139 -3.22 17.01 3.13
C LYS A 139 -3.93 16.47 1.90
N ALA A 140 -4.94 15.64 2.06
CA ALA A 140 -5.70 15.11 0.94
C ALA A 140 -6.79 16.08 0.47
N ASP A 141 -6.78 16.43 -0.81
CA ASP A 141 -7.96 16.94 -1.50
C ASP A 141 -8.90 15.80 -1.84
N ARG A 142 -8.32 14.63 -2.17
CA ARG A 142 -9.00 13.37 -2.41
C ARG A 142 -8.25 12.25 -1.70
N LEU A 143 -8.99 11.43 -0.97
CA LEU A 143 -8.51 10.15 -0.46
C LEU A 143 -8.87 9.03 -1.43
N VAL A 144 -7.98 8.08 -1.55
CA VAL A 144 -8.22 6.79 -2.19
C VAL A 144 -8.09 5.71 -1.13
N THR A 145 -8.95 4.72 -1.15
CA THR A 145 -8.84 3.54 -0.31
C THR A 145 -9.17 2.26 -1.09
N VAL A 146 -8.97 1.10 -0.48
CA VAL A 146 -8.98 -0.19 -1.19
C VAL A 146 -10.29 -0.96 -1.10
N SER A 147 -11.24 -0.51 -0.26
CA SER A 147 -12.54 -1.18 -0.10
C SER A 147 -13.60 -0.23 0.44
N GLU A 148 -14.88 -0.57 0.24
CA GLU A 148 -15.99 0.15 0.85
C GLU A 148 -15.95 0.07 2.38
N PHE A 149 -15.51 -1.06 2.94
CA PHE A 149 -15.28 -1.19 4.37
C PHE A 149 -14.27 -0.15 4.87
N SER A 150 -13.09 -0.07 4.25
CA SER A 150 -12.07 0.94 4.62
C SER A 150 -12.62 2.37 4.46
N LYS A 151 -13.40 2.64 3.42
CA LYS A 151 -14.06 3.95 3.23
C LYS A 151 -14.95 4.31 4.41
N GLN A 152 -15.84 3.40 4.81
CA GLN A 152 -16.73 3.58 5.95
C GLN A 152 -15.94 3.81 7.25
N ARG A 153 -14.85 3.06 7.49
CA ARG A 153 -14.01 3.23 8.68
C ARG A 153 -13.26 4.57 8.67
N ILE A 154 -12.73 5.00 7.54
CA ILE A 154 -12.09 6.33 7.38
C ILE A 154 -13.09 7.44 7.68
N HIS A 155 -14.32 7.35 7.14
CA HIS A 155 -15.38 8.31 7.43
C HIS A 155 -15.71 8.33 8.94
N ALA A 156 -16.00 7.17 9.52
CA ALA A 156 -16.45 7.05 10.91
C ALA A 156 -15.38 7.48 11.93
N LEU A 157 -14.11 7.14 11.71
CA LEU A 157 -13.04 7.32 12.69
C LEU A 157 -12.27 8.64 12.50
N LEU A 158 -12.17 9.13 11.27
CA LEU A 158 -11.38 10.32 10.94
C LEU A 158 -12.23 11.50 10.48
N GLY A 159 -13.55 11.36 10.38
CA GLY A 159 -14.48 12.42 9.99
C GLY A 159 -14.31 12.91 8.54
N VAL A 160 -13.72 12.11 7.67
CA VAL A 160 -13.54 12.50 6.26
C VAL A 160 -14.86 12.33 5.52
N PRO A 161 -15.36 13.35 4.82
CA PRO A 161 -16.61 13.24 4.05
C PRO A 161 -16.52 12.21 2.94
N ASP A 162 -17.58 11.44 2.75
CA ASP A 162 -17.66 10.33 1.79
C ASP A 162 -17.35 10.73 0.35
N GLU A 163 -17.75 11.93 -0.05
CA GLU A 163 -17.51 12.48 -1.38
C GLU A 163 -16.02 12.78 -1.65
N LYS A 164 -15.19 12.82 -0.60
CA LYS A 164 -13.73 12.95 -0.71
C LYS A 164 -13.02 11.61 -0.85
N ILE A 165 -13.70 10.48 -0.59
CA ILE A 165 -13.09 9.16 -0.56
C ILE A 165 -13.52 8.37 -1.80
N ALA A 166 -12.57 8.04 -2.65
CA ALA A 166 -12.76 7.11 -3.76
C ALA A 166 -12.26 5.72 -3.39
N VAL A 167 -12.94 4.68 -3.87
CA VAL A 167 -12.50 3.30 -3.69
C VAL A 167 -11.87 2.80 -4.98
N ILE A 168 -10.60 2.35 -4.89
CA ILE A 168 -9.88 1.65 -5.95
C ILE A 168 -9.36 0.37 -5.34
N GLY A 169 -10.03 -0.75 -5.62
CA GLY A 169 -9.76 -2.05 -5.01
C GLY A 169 -8.43 -2.67 -5.42
N ASN A 170 -8.00 -3.66 -4.64
CA ASN A 170 -6.86 -4.49 -4.99
C ASN A 170 -7.20 -5.39 -6.18
N GLY A 171 -6.37 -5.34 -7.23
CA GLY A 171 -6.49 -6.22 -8.37
C GLY A 171 -5.73 -7.53 -8.16
N TRP A 172 -6.19 -8.59 -8.80
CA TRP A 172 -5.56 -9.92 -8.82
C TRP A 172 -4.97 -10.27 -10.20
N GLN A 173 -5.20 -9.44 -11.21
CA GLN A 173 -4.86 -9.69 -12.62
C GLN A 173 -3.35 -9.88 -12.86
N HIS A 174 -2.52 -9.45 -11.93
CA HIS A 174 -1.07 -9.69 -11.98
C HIS A 174 -0.70 -11.17 -11.82
N PHE A 175 -1.63 -12.02 -11.37
CA PHE A 175 -1.46 -13.47 -11.37
C PHE A 175 -1.78 -14.13 -12.71
N ASN A 176 -2.43 -13.42 -13.64
CA ASN A 176 -2.68 -13.95 -14.98
C ASN A 176 -1.35 -14.16 -15.70
N GLY A 177 -1.12 -15.38 -16.16
CA GLY A 177 0.11 -15.73 -16.86
C GLY A 177 1.29 -16.11 -15.93
N VAL A 178 1.09 -16.15 -14.61
CA VAL A 178 2.10 -16.72 -13.70
C VAL A 178 2.14 -18.22 -13.87
N THR A 179 3.29 -18.73 -14.30
CA THR A 179 3.53 -20.18 -14.35
C THR A 179 3.86 -20.68 -12.95
N PRO A 180 3.13 -21.67 -12.41
CA PRO A 180 3.46 -22.23 -11.10
C PRO A 180 4.86 -22.82 -11.06
N ASP A 181 5.60 -22.54 -10.00
CA ASP A 181 6.89 -23.19 -9.75
C ASP A 181 6.67 -24.53 -9.06
N MET A 182 6.78 -25.60 -9.84
CA MET A 182 6.52 -26.96 -9.35
C MET A 182 7.65 -27.51 -8.47
N ARG A 183 8.81 -26.85 -8.38
CA ARG A 183 9.94 -27.26 -7.53
C ARG A 183 9.59 -27.33 -6.05
N ILE A 184 8.55 -26.61 -5.62
CA ILE A 184 8.02 -26.70 -4.25
C ILE A 184 7.62 -28.15 -3.89
N PHE A 185 7.12 -28.93 -4.85
CA PHE A 185 6.72 -30.33 -4.62
C PHE A 185 7.92 -31.31 -4.65
N GLU A 186 9.07 -30.88 -5.14
CA GLU A 186 10.33 -31.63 -5.01
C GLU A 186 10.90 -31.42 -3.60
N GLN A 187 10.84 -30.18 -3.10
CA GLN A 187 11.29 -29.83 -1.76
C GLN A 187 10.36 -30.38 -0.67
N TYR A 188 9.05 -30.42 -0.92
CA TYR A 188 8.01 -30.90 0.00
C TYR A 188 7.12 -31.97 -0.66
N PRO A 189 7.60 -33.21 -0.87
CA PRO A 189 6.85 -34.25 -1.61
C PRO A 189 5.51 -34.60 -0.99
N GLN A 190 5.34 -34.41 0.32
CA GLN A 190 4.08 -34.62 1.03
C GLN A 190 2.95 -33.72 0.52
N LEU A 191 3.24 -32.48 0.07
CA LEU A 191 2.25 -31.58 -0.49
C LEU A 191 1.64 -32.09 -1.80
N LYS A 192 2.35 -32.91 -2.55
CA LYS A 192 1.87 -33.54 -3.79
C LYS A 192 0.92 -34.68 -3.55
N ARG A 193 1.10 -35.40 -2.43
CA ARG A 193 0.44 -36.71 -2.16
C ARG A 193 -0.91 -36.57 -1.45
N LYS A 194 -1.13 -35.50 -0.70
CA LYS A 194 -2.32 -35.30 0.12
C LYS A 194 -2.89 -33.88 -0.09
N LYS A 195 -4.18 -33.74 0.08
CA LYS A 195 -4.81 -32.39 0.17
C LYS A 195 -4.28 -31.66 1.40
N TYR A 196 -4.11 -30.36 1.29
CA TYR A 196 -3.65 -29.52 2.38
C TYR A 196 -4.41 -28.18 2.40
N PHE A 197 -4.47 -27.59 3.57
CA PHE A 197 -4.87 -26.19 3.72
C PHE A 197 -3.63 -25.30 3.57
N PHE A 198 -3.73 -24.28 2.71
CA PHE A 198 -2.66 -23.32 2.51
C PHE A 198 -3.03 -21.98 3.11
N THR A 199 -2.09 -21.36 3.83
CA THR A 199 -2.20 -19.98 4.29
C THR A 199 -0.96 -19.19 3.90
N LEU A 200 -1.18 -17.99 3.33
CA LEU A 200 -0.14 -16.99 3.15
C LEU A 200 -0.19 -16.04 4.35
N THR A 201 0.84 -16.07 5.18
CA THR A 201 0.81 -15.34 6.45
C THR A 201 2.20 -14.80 6.81
N SER A 202 2.30 -14.18 7.98
CA SER A 202 3.55 -13.78 8.59
C SER A 202 3.43 -13.92 10.10
N VAL A 203 4.54 -13.83 10.82
CA VAL A 203 4.58 -13.88 12.29
C VAL A 203 3.96 -12.63 12.96
N ASN A 204 3.51 -11.65 12.17
CA ASN A 204 2.83 -10.49 12.73
C ASN A 204 1.50 -10.90 13.37
N ARG A 205 1.23 -10.42 14.57
CA ARG A 205 0.06 -10.80 15.38
C ARG A 205 -1.29 -10.53 14.70
N ASN A 206 -1.38 -9.45 13.90
CA ASN A 206 -2.58 -9.14 13.12
C ASN A 206 -2.92 -10.18 12.03
N LYS A 207 -2.01 -11.14 11.76
CA LYS A 207 -2.24 -12.26 10.82
C LYS A 207 -2.78 -13.52 11.51
N ASN A 208 -2.81 -13.52 12.86
CA ASN A 208 -3.38 -14.59 13.67
C ASN A 208 -2.87 -16.01 13.30
N LEU A 209 -1.55 -16.12 13.08
CA LEU A 209 -0.91 -17.39 12.75
C LEU A 209 -1.14 -18.45 13.85
N ASP A 210 -1.19 -18.02 15.12
CA ASP A 210 -1.43 -18.91 16.26
C ASP A 210 -2.75 -19.69 16.14
N TRP A 211 -3.78 -19.07 15.53
CA TRP A 211 -5.03 -19.79 15.27
C TRP A 211 -4.84 -20.93 14.27
N VAL A 212 -4.04 -20.71 13.23
CA VAL A 212 -3.71 -21.73 12.21
C VAL A 212 -2.90 -22.87 12.84
N LEU A 213 -1.93 -22.53 13.70
CA LEU A 213 -1.10 -23.53 14.41
C LEU A 213 -1.97 -24.39 15.34
N LYS A 214 -2.83 -23.77 16.15
CA LYS A 214 -3.79 -24.50 17.00
C LYS A 214 -4.76 -25.38 16.18
N ALA A 215 -5.21 -24.89 15.03
CA ALA A 215 -6.04 -25.71 14.13
C ALA A 215 -5.28 -26.93 13.60
N ALA A 216 -4.00 -26.79 13.27
CA ALA A 216 -3.14 -27.87 12.84
C ALA A 216 -2.89 -28.90 13.97
N GLU A 217 -2.58 -28.42 15.18
CA GLU A 217 -2.38 -29.27 16.37
C GLU A 217 -3.63 -30.11 16.70
N ASN A 218 -4.82 -29.50 16.60
CA ASN A 218 -6.09 -30.17 16.89
C ASN A 218 -6.54 -31.11 15.75
N ASN A 219 -5.89 -31.10 14.59
CA ASN A 219 -6.25 -31.90 13.43
C ASN A 219 -5.01 -32.59 12.81
N PRO A 220 -4.32 -33.50 13.55
CA PRO A 220 -3.06 -34.10 13.11
C PRO A 220 -3.19 -34.95 11.82
N GLN A 221 -4.42 -35.38 11.48
CA GLN A 221 -4.73 -36.11 10.25
C GLN A 221 -4.79 -35.20 9.01
N VAL A 222 -4.83 -33.87 9.19
CA VAL A 222 -4.94 -32.86 8.14
C VAL A 222 -3.59 -32.20 7.91
N GLN A 223 -3.26 -31.97 6.66
CA GLN A 223 -2.01 -31.31 6.31
C GLN A 223 -2.24 -29.79 6.17
N PHE A 224 -1.36 -29.00 6.79
CA PHE A 224 -1.33 -27.55 6.66
C PHE A 224 0.00 -27.12 6.04
N ALA A 225 -0.04 -26.08 5.21
CA ALA A 225 1.13 -25.43 4.64
C ALA A 225 1.02 -23.91 4.87
N ALA A 226 2.05 -23.30 5.41
CA ALA A 226 2.14 -21.87 5.63
C ALA A 226 3.37 -21.31 4.89
N ALA A 227 3.23 -20.13 4.27
CA ALA A 227 4.29 -19.40 3.59
C ALA A 227 4.24 -17.89 3.93
#